data_64a128bf6c933549b9438e83098a25de
#
_entry.id   64a128bf6c933549b9438e83098a25de
#
_cell.length_a   1.000
_cell.length_b   1.000
_cell.length_c   1.000
_cell.angle_alpha   90.00
_cell.angle_beta   90.00
_cell.angle_gamma   90.00
#
_symmetry.space_group_name_H-M   'P 1'
#
loop_
_entity.id
_entity.type
_entity.pdbx_description
1 polymer ?
#
loop_
_entity_poly.entity_id
_entity_poly.type
_entity_poly.pdbx_seq_one_letter_code
_entity_poly.pdbx_strand_id
1 'polypeptide(L)'
;MPYATQADILDQLDEDILIQLTDDADTGDVVDDVVTRAIADADAEIDGYCGKRYSVPFDTVPPIIRKFAVDIAIYNLYARRKGAPEDREKRYNNAVKFLTNVSKGLISLGENDPDSTPASNAPEIENEDRIFTRTDLEDF
;
A
#
# COMPACT_ATOMS: atom_id res chain seq x y z
N MET A 1 0.53 9.84 -12.55
CA MET A 1 0.30 10.65 -11.37
C MET A 1 0.90 10.00 -10.17
N PRO A 2 1.76 10.68 -9.43
CA PRO A 2 2.42 10.03 -8.29
C PRO A 2 1.43 9.73 -7.17
N TYR A 3 1.71 8.70 -6.42
CA TYR A 3 0.84 8.31 -5.30
C TYR A 3 1.12 9.15 -4.05
N ALA A 4 2.28 9.79 -3.99
CA ALA A 4 2.64 10.66 -2.88
C ALA A 4 3.31 11.91 -3.43
N THR A 5 3.37 12.96 -2.63
CA THR A 5 4.02 14.22 -3.01
C THR A 5 5.11 14.54 -2.02
N GLN A 6 5.94 15.51 -2.38
CA GLN A 6 6.96 15.99 -1.45
C GLN A 6 6.34 16.57 -0.19
N ALA A 7 5.17 17.20 -0.29
CA ALA A 7 4.47 17.71 0.87
C ALA A 7 4.08 16.57 1.81
N ASP A 8 3.64 15.45 1.27
CA ASP A 8 3.31 14.28 2.08
C ASP A 8 4.54 13.76 2.82
N ILE A 9 5.70 13.80 2.18
CA ILE A 9 6.94 13.39 2.82
C ILE A 9 7.30 14.36 3.95
N LEU A 10 7.12 15.66 3.71
CA LEU A 10 7.44 16.66 4.72
C LEU A 10 6.51 16.61 5.92
N ASP A 11 5.32 16.02 5.78
CA ASP A 11 4.43 15.80 6.92
C ASP A 11 5.00 14.75 7.87
N GLN A 12 5.87 13.87 7.38
CA GLN A 12 6.42 12.77 8.17
C GLN A 12 7.90 12.97 8.49
N LEU A 13 8.59 13.89 7.85
CA LEU A 13 10.01 14.02 7.94
C LEU A 13 10.39 15.49 7.94
N ASP A 14 11.25 15.90 8.86
CA ASP A 14 11.69 17.30 8.93
C ASP A 14 12.41 17.71 7.67
N GLU A 15 12.25 18.96 7.28
CA GLU A 15 12.90 19.48 6.09
C GLU A 15 14.41 19.37 6.18
N ASP A 16 14.98 19.61 7.35
CA ASP A 16 16.42 19.50 7.52
C ASP A 16 16.93 18.11 7.21
N ILE A 17 16.17 17.09 7.58
CA ILE A 17 16.53 15.72 7.29
C ILE A 17 16.40 15.46 5.80
N LEU A 18 15.33 15.98 5.18
CA LEU A 18 15.13 15.80 3.75
C LEU A 18 16.28 16.45 2.96
N ILE A 19 16.73 17.62 3.41
CA ILE A 19 17.89 18.26 2.80
C ILE A 19 19.11 17.33 2.92
N GLN A 20 19.37 16.80 4.10
CA GLN A 20 20.52 15.91 4.30
C GLN A 20 20.45 14.68 3.40
N LEU A 21 19.25 14.19 3.11
CA LEU A 21 19.08 12.98 2.31
C LEU A 21 19.14 13.24 0.81
N THR A 22 18.92 14.47 0.36
CA THR A 22 18.83 14.77 -1.06
C THR A 22 19.94 15.67 -1.58
N ASP A 23 20.58 16.45 -0.69
CA ASP A 23 21.51 17.50 -1.08
C ASP A 23 22.92 16.94 -1.19
N ASP A 24 23.21 16.27 -2.29
CA ASP A 24 24.52 15.66 -2.50
C ASP A 24 25.60 16.71 -2.76
N ALA A 25 25.21 17.86 -3.27
CA ALA A 25 26.18 18.91 -3.62
C ALA A 25 26.35 19.95 -2.52
N ASP A 26 25.68 19.74 -1.38
CA ASP A 26 25.83 20.61 -0.22
C ASP A 26 25.39 22.05 -0.53
N THR A 27 24.27 22.18 -1.20
CA THR A 27 23.73 23.48 -1.56
C THR A 27 22.84 24.07 -0.48
N GLY A 28 22.42 23.27 0.49
CA GLY A 28 21.58 23.72 1.58
C GLY A 28 20.09 23.63 1.30
N ASP A 29 19.72 23.07 0.17
CA ASP A 29 18.31 22.97 -0.20
C ASP A 29 17.92 21.55 -0.57
N VAL A 30 16.63 21.27 -0.50
CA VAL A 30 16.10 19.98 -0.95
C VAL A 30 16.27 19.90 -2.48
N VAL A 31 16.77 18.78 -2.95
CA VAL A 31 16.90 18.56 -4.39
C VAL A 31 15.65 17.82 -4.87
N ASP A 32 14.77 18.56 -5.52
CA ASP A 32 13.46 18.05 -5.93
C ASP A 32 13.55 16.82 -6.83
N ASP A 33 14.54 16.78 -7.70
CA ASP A 33 14.69 15.64 -8.61
C ASP A 33 14.95 14.35 -7.86
N VAL A 34 15.68 14.42 -6.76
CA VAL A 34 15.98 13.23 -5.94
C VAL A 34 14.70 12.76 -5.27
N VAL A 35 13.90 13.70 -4.77
CA VAL A 35 12.63 13.37 -4.13
C VAL A 35 11.68 12.76 -5.16
N THR A 36 11.58 13.37 -6.32
CA THR A 36 10.70 12.89 -7.38
C THR A 36 11.07 11.46 -7.79
N ARG A 37 12.36 11.18 -7.88
CA ARG A 37 12.81 9.85 -8.24
C ARG A 37 12.48 8.84 -7.16
N ALA A 38 12.66 9.20 -5.89
CA ALA A 38 12.31 8.29 -4.79
C ALA A 38 10.82 7.98 -4.77
N ILE A 39 9.98 8.96 -5.08
CA ILE A 39 8.55 8.76 -5.17
C ILE A 39 8.21 7.86 -6.37
N ALA A 40 8.83 8.10 -7.51
CA ALA A 40 8.58 7.29 -8.69
C ALA A 40 8.98 5.83 -8.46
N ASP A 41 10.08 5.60 -7.76
CA ASP A 41 10.51 4.25 -7.44
C ASP A 41 9.51 3.57 -6.49
N ALA A 42 8.98 4.33 -5.53
CA ALA A 42 7.96 3.80 -4.63
C ALA A 42 6.69 3.44 -5.39
N ASP A 43 6.28 4.29 -6.32
CA ASP A 43 5.09 4.03 -7.13
C ASP A 43 5.28 2.78 -7.98
N ALA A 44 6.47 2.61 -8.56
CA ALA A 44 6.75 1.44 -9.39
C ALA A 44 6.73 0.16 -8.54
N GLU A 45 7.23 0.23 -7.32
CA GLU A 45 7.21 -0.92 -6.44
C GLU A 45 5.78 -1.28 -6.07
N ILE A 46 4.96 -0.30 -5.74
CA ILE A 46 3.54 -0.52 -5.42
C ILE A 46 2.82 -1.13 -6.61
N ASP A 47 3.04 -0.57 -7.80
CA ASP A 47 2.41 -1.10 -9.00
C ASP A 47 2.84 -2.53 -9.29
N GLY A 48 4.07 -2.86 -8.96
CA GLY A 48 4.55 -4.22 -9.13
C GLY A 48 3.80 -5.22 -8.28
N TYR A 49 3.39 -4.85 -7.07
CA TYR A 49 2.60 -5.73 -6.22
C TYR A 49 1.12 -5.68 -6.58
N CYS A 50 0.58 -4.49 -6.82
CA CYS A 50 -0.86 -4.33 -7.01
C CYS A 50 -1.33 -4.69 -8.41
N GLY A 51 -0.46 -4.56 -9.38
CA GLY A 51 -0.83 -4.80 -10.79
C GLY A 51 -1.30 -6.19 -11.09
N LYS A 52 -1.08 -7.13 -10.17
CA LYS A 52 -1.56 -8.47 -10.34
C LYS A 52 -3.07 -8.55 -10.20
N ARG A 53 -3.64 -7.69 -9.39
CA ARG A 53 -5.08 -7.73 -9.10
C ARG A 53 -5.82 -6.47 -9.43
N TYR A 54 -5.14 -5.36 -9.56
CA TYR A 54 -5.76 -4.05 -9.79
C TYR A 54 -5.22 -3.43 -11.05
N SER A 55 -5.99 -2.52 -11.62
CA SER A 55 -5.54 -1.74 -12.75
C SER A 55 -4.61 -0.67 -12.23
N VAL A 56 -3.37 -0.65 -12.68
CA VAL A 56 -2.40 0.34 -12.24
C VAL A 56 -1.87 1.10 -13.45
N PRO A 57 -1.50 2.37 -13.27
CA PRO A 57 -1.57 3.11 -12.01
C PRO A 57 -3.01 3.39 -11.61
N PHE A 58 -3.23 3.59 -10.31
CA PHE A 58 -4.57 3.83 -9.81
C PHE A 58 -5.09 5.18 -10.29
N ASP A 59 -6.33 5.21 -10.76
CA ASP A 59 -6.97 6.47 -11.13
C ASP A 59 -7.29 7.28 -9.88
N THR A 60 -7.83 6.62 -8.88
CA THR A 60 -8.04 7.23 -7.58
C THR A 60 -7.17 6.46 -6.60
N VAL A 61 -6.22 7.13 -6.00
CA VAL A 61 -5.26 6.47 -5.14
C VAL A 61 -5.90 6.18 -3.78
N PRO A 62 -6.00 4.92 -3.35
CA PRO A 62 -6.52 4.63 -2.02
C PRO A 62 -5.62 5.27 -0.96
N PRO A 63 -6.20 5.79 0.14
CA PRO A 63 -5.39 6.43 1.17
C PRO A 63 -4.29 5.54 1.75
N ILE A 64 -4.56 4.23 1.85
CA ILE A 64 -3.56 3.32 2.39
C ILE A 64 -2.39 3.18 1.42
N ILE A 65 -2.63 3.27 0.13
CA ILE A 65 -1.57 3.23 -0.87
C ILE A 65 -0.72 4.49 -0.77
N ARG A 66 -1.35 5.65 -0.55
CA ARG A 66 -0.59 6.88 -0.37
C ARG A 66 0.31 6.78 0.85
N LYS A 67 -0.21 6.22 1.95
CA LYS A 67 0.58 6.04 3.16
C LYS A 67 1.82 5.20 2.88
N PHE A 68 1.66 4.08 2.19
CA PHE A 68 2.79 3.22 1.91
C PHE A 68 3.73 3.82 0.86
N ALA A 69 3.21 4.63 -0.06
CA ALA A 69 4.06 5.32 -1.02
C ALA A 69 5.01 6.28 -0.28
N VAL A 70 4.50 6.99 0.73
CA VAL A 70 5.33 7.87 1.54
C VAL A 70 6.38 7.07 2.31
N ASP A 71 5.98 5.99 2.95
CA ASP A 71 6.89 5.16 3.74
C ASP A 71 8.00 4.57 2.87
N ILE A 72 7.66 4.10 1.68
CA ILE A 72 8.64 3.51 0.77
C ILE A 72 9.56 4.59 0.21
N ALA A 73 9.00 5.76 -0.16
CA ALA A 73 9.80 6.85 -0.69
C ALA A 73 10.84 7.33 0.34
N ILE A 74 10.42 7.47 1.60
CA ILE A 74 11.34 7.88 2.67
C ILE A 74 12.42 6.82 2.87
N TYR A 75 12.04 5.55 2.86
CA TYR A 75 13.02 4.46 2.98
C TYR A 75 14.02 4.54 1.81
N ASN A 76 13.56 4.79 0.60
CA ASN A 76 14.42 4.91 -0.57
C ASN A 76 15.40 6.06 -0.42
N LEU A 77 14.94 7.19 0.13
CA LEU A 77 15.81 8.34 0.35
C LEU A 77 16.92 8.03 1.34
N TYR A 78 16.61 7.34 2.43
CA TYR A 78 17.62 6.96 3.39
C TYR A 78 18.58 5.92 2.81
N ALA A 79 18.04 4.95 2.09
CA ALA A 79 18.85 3.85 1.58
C ALA A 79 19.91 4.32 0.59
N ARG A 80 19.65 5.41 -0.12
CA ARG A 80 20.61 5.89 -1.10
C ARG A 80 21.82 6.58 -0.45
N ARG A 81 21.71 6.95 0.82
CA ARG A 81 22.79 7.70 1.46
C ARG A 81 23.41 6.97 2.63
N LYS A 82 22.64 6.69 3.65
CA LYS A 82 23.20 6.17 4.86
C LYS A 82 22.52 4.95 5.38
N GLY A 83 21.54 4.45 4.74
CA GLY A 83 20.73 3.36 5.29
C GLY A 83 19.66 3.91 6.24
N ALA A 84 18.57 3.20 6.36
CA ALA A 84 17.42 3.68 7.10
C ALA A 84 17.52 3.39 8.59
N PRO A 85 17.02 4.29 9.43
CA PRO A 85 16.86 4.00 10.85
C PRO A 85 15.91 2.82 11.03
N GLU A 86 15.97 2.18 12.17
CA GLU A 86 15.18 0.99 12.43
C GLU A 86 13.69 1.21 12.26
N ASP A 87 13.15 2.33 12.71
CA ASP A 87 11.74 2.60 12.59
C ASP A 87 11.31 2.78 11.12
N ARG A 88 12.17 3.36 10.29
CA ARG A 88 11.87 3.53 8.87
C ARG A 88 11.96 2.20 8.15
N GLU A 89 12.89 1.36 8.52
CA GLU A 89 13.00 0.04 7.97
C GLU A 89 11.78 -0.79 8.34
N LYS A 90 11.30 -0.68 9.56
CA LYS A 90 10.10 -1.35 9.98
C LYS A 90 8.89 -0.92 9.19
N ARG A 91 8.75 0.38 8.94
CA ARG A 91 7.64 0.89 8.13
C ARG A 91 7.71 0.37 6.71
N TYR A 92 8.90 0.32 6.14
CA TYR A 92 9.06 -0.23 4.81
C TYR A 92 8.69 -1.71 4.78
N ASN A 93 9.15 -2.49 5.74
CA ASN A 93 8.84 -3.91 5.80
C ASN A 93 7.35 -4.16 6.00
N ASN A 94 6.68 -3.31 6.78
CA ASN A 94 5.23 -3.41 6.96
C ASN A 94 4.50 -3.10 5.65
N ALA A 95 4.98 -2.13 4.90
CA ALA A 95 4.40 -1.79 3.61
C ALA A 95 4.55 -2.96 2.63
N VAL A 96 5.73 -3.56 2.56
CA VAL A 96 5.98 -4.69 1.67
C VAL A 96 5.11 -5.88 2.06
N LYS A 97 4.96 -6.14 3.36
CA LYS A 97 4.13 -7.22 3.83
C LYS A 97 2.67 -7.01 3.43
N PHE A 98 2.18 -5.78 3.61
CA PHE A 98 0.81 -5.45 3.24
C PHE A 98 0.62 -5.64 1.73
N LEU A 99 1.53 -5.10 0.94
CA LEU A 99 1.43 -5.17 -0.52
C LEU A 99 1.53 -6.60 -1.02
N THR A 100 2.36 -7.41 -0.38
CA THR A 100 2.45 -8.83 -0.71
C THR A 100 1.10 -9.51 -0.47
N ASN A 101 0.45 -9.20 0.64
CA ASN A 101 -0.85 -9.78 0.95
C ASN A 101 -1.94 -9.27 -0.01
N VAL A 102 -1.83 -8.03 -0.47
CA VAL A 102 -2.73 -7.52 -1.49
C VAL A 102 -2.54 -8.31 -2.79
N SER A 103 -1.29 -8.56 -3.17
CA SER A 103 -1.03 -9.28 -4.42
C SER A 103 -1.51 -10.72 -4.36
N LYS A 104 -1.59 -11.30 -3.16
CA LYS A 104 -2.10 -12.65 -2.99
C LYS A 104 -3.62 -12.69 -2.83
N GLY A 105 -4.26 -11.56 -2.79
CA GLY A 105 -5.71 -11.51 -2.61
C GLY A 105 -6.17 -11.65 -1.18
N LEU A 106 -5.26 -11.60 -0.21
CA LEU A 106 -5.61 -11.74 1.20
C LEU A 106 -6.15 -10.45 1.80
N ILE A 107 -5.82 -9.33 1.19
CA ILE A 107 -6.26 -8.01 1.63
C ILE A 107 -6.86 -7.28 0.44
N SER A 108 -8.03 -6.67 0.63
CA SER A 108 -8.68 -5.88 -0.40
C SER A 108 -8.41 -4.41 -0.18
N LEU A 109 -8.27 -3.67 -1.26
CA LEU A 109 -8.11 -2.22 -1.20
C LEU A 109 -9.45 -1.48 -1.24
N GLY A 110 -10.54 -2.22 -1.23
CA GLY A 110 -11.86 -1.59 -1.14
C GLY A 110 -12.60 -1.59 -2.46
N GLU A 111 -13.24 -0.48 -2.75
CA GLU A 111 -14.18 -0.47 -3.84
C GLU A 111 -13.61 -0.77 -5.19
N ASN A 112 -12.36 -0.68 -5.38
CA ASN A 112 -11.78 -1.00 -6.68
C ASN A 112 -11.31 -2.45 -6.78
N ASP A 113 -11.63 -3.26 -5.80
CA ASP A 113 -11.20 -4.63 -5.78
C ASP A 113 -11.95 -5.42 -6.85
N PRO A 114 -11.27 -6.00 -7.80
CA PRO A 114 -11.94 -6.74 -8.87
C PRO A 114 -12.68 -7.96 -8.36
N ASP A 115 -12.32 -8.45 -7.19
CA ASP A 115 -12.97 -9.59 -6.63
C ASP A 115 -13.96 -9.24 -5.55
N SER A 116 -14.29 -8.00 -5.40
CA SER A 116 -15.22 -7.60 -4.38
C SER A 116 -16.61 -7.86 -4.85
N THR A 117 -16.92 -9.03 -5.26
CA THR A 117 -18.23 -9.30 -5.66
C THR A 117 -19.01 -9.44 -4.44
N PRO A 118 -20.11 -9.05 -4.50
CA PRO A 118 -20.95 -9.05 -3.37
C PRO A 118 -21.28 -10.42 -3.06
N ALA A 119 -20.91 -11.10 -3.44
CA ALA A 119 -21.17 -12.31 -3.16
C ALA A 119 -21.57 -12.68 -2.04
N SER A 120 -21.40 -12.25 -1.81
CA SER A 120 -21.71 -12.42 -0.92
C SER A 120 -22.39 -13.38 -0.81
N ASN A 121 -22.52 -13.60 -1.29
CA ASN A 121 -23.13 -14.38 -1.36
C ASN A 121 -22.98 -15.27 -0.57
N ALA A 122 -22.88 -15.24 -0.10
CA ALA A 122 -22.80 -15.88 0.59
C ALA A 122 -23.42 -16.73 0.97
N PRO A 123 -23.68 -17.07 1.04
CA PRO A 123 -24.19 -17.86 1.35
C PRO A 123 -24.93 -18.33 1.88
N GLU A 124 -25.09 -18.11 2.24
CA GLU A 124 -25.82 -18.33 2.73
C GLU A 124 -26.38 -19.32 2.56
N ILE A 125 -26.49 -19.65 2.35
CA ILE A 125 -27.04 -20.44 2.07
C ILE A 125 -27.10 -21.52 2.69
N GLU A 126 -26.80 -21.85 3.07
CA GLU A 126 -26.83 -22.74 3.56
C GLU A 126 -27.61 -23.15 4.23
N ASN A 127 -27.97 -23.04 4.47
CA ASN A 127 -28.62 -23.34 5.15
C ASN A 127 -29.55 -24.05 5.15
N GLU A 128 -29.88 -24.01 4.85
CA GLU A 128 -30.87 -24.47 4.67
C GLU A 128 -31.03 -25.75 4.83
N ASP A 129 -30.58 -26.14 4.60
CA ASP A 129 -30.60 -27.36 4.62
C ASP A 129 -30.98 -27.94 5.79
N ARG A 130 -30.54 -27.63 6.69
CA ARG A 130 -30.74 -28.16 7.80
C ARG A 130 -32.05 -28.23 8.13
N ILE A 131 -32.72 -27.54 7.63
CA ILE A 131 -33.94 -27.50 7.93
C ILE A 131 -34.57 -28.72 7.77
N PHE A 132 -34.40 -29.27 6.80
CA PHE A 132 -35.10 -30.32 6.53
C PHE A 132 -34.94 -31.35 7.46
N THR A 133 -34.06 -31.34 8.05
CA THR A 133 -33.87 -32.36 8.84
C THR A 133 -34.91 -32.50 9.80
N ARG A 134 -35.28 -31.55 10.45
CA ARG A 134 -36.10 -31.68 11.43
C ARG A 134 -37.31 -32.15 11.01
N THR A 135 -37.66 -31.85 9.95
CA THR A 135 -38.85 -32.24 9.52
C THR A 135 -38.86 -33.65 9.49
N ASP A 136 -37.85 -34.19 9.11
CA ASP A 136 -37.86 -35.52 9.06
C ASP A 136 -38.07 -36.12 10.29
N LEU A 137 -37.59 -35.58 11.22
CA LEU A 137 -37.77 -36.13 12.40
C LEU A 137 -39.08 -36.33 12.76
N GLU A 138 -39.87 -35.49 12.59
CA GLU A 138 -41.09 -35.57 13.03
C GLU A 138 -41.76 -36.62 12.38
N ASP A 139 -41.34 -37.04 11.39
CA ASP A 139 -41.97 -38.02 10.75
C ASP A 139 -41.95 -39.22 11.48
N PHE A 140 -41.28 -39.32 12.38
CA PHE A 140 -41.31 -40.46 13.03
C PHE A 140 -41.85 -40.41 14.16
#